data_910a87d2ebce4db875881bb0c98619c3
#
_entry.id   910a87d2ebce4db875881bb0c98619c3
#
_cell.length_a   1.000
_cell.length_b   1.000
_cell.length_c   1.000
_cell.angle_alpha   90.00
_cell.angle_beta   90.00
_cell.angle_gamma   90.00
#
_symmetry.space_group_name_H-M   'P 1'
#
loop_
_entity.id
_entity.type
_entity.pdbx_description
1 polymer ?
#
loop_
_entity_poly.entity_id
_entity_poly.type
_entity_poly.pdbx_seq_one_letter_code
_entity_poly.pdbx_strand_id
1 'polypeptide(L)'
;MKKTAPPKMLDLASLSASLASRGYKPANVLSTYQKMYEASIVTYPRTDDHTITHEQFLELVALAPKIAKVIGVDIDLLTHKKARSSHVKEEGSHGANRPGEVVPKSLNDLEARFGKIGVAIYTMLAKSALSILAEDYEYEQQTGEVVDYPAFIAKVNIPKKSGWKAVYGQDLDDEEEVTSKGIGKKASPFVYKGEPPKPSKPTMKWLMKQLEKFNVGTGATRTSTLSQITSEKASYPLMSNHKGLLSLTQYGSIEHKLLAGTLFGGTKLTEHVMAIMKKIGQGQFECIDKHLEEMATIIEKEIPVVRGNRESIKVERPITQPKQEGKTSKGEDVKFKDEWNGHKFTAEEIEKLLNGETIDIFDEKFKNKKGNKYGARGSFEWQEYKGHKFYGFKLQEFLNVD
;
A
#
# COMPACT_ATOMS: atom_id res chain seq x y z
N MET A 1 23.10 18.45 24.36
CA MET A 1 23.40 17.67 23.14
C MET A 1 22.62 16.35 23.20
N LYS A 2 21.96 15.98 22.12
CA LYS A 2 21.27 14.69 21.97
C LYS A 2 21.74 14.00 20.69
N LYS A 3 21.64 12.68 20.66
CA LYS A 3 22.01 11.85 19.53
C LYS A 3 20.86 10.92 19.19
N THR A 4 20.67 10.64 17.90
CA THR A 4 19.75 9.61 17.43
C THR A 4 20.46 8.67 16.47
N ALA A 5 20.33 7.37 16.72
CA ALA A 5 20.79 6.35 15.82
C ALA A 5 19.94 6.32 14.53
N PRO A 6 20.42 5.68 13.45
CA PRO A 6 19.64 5.44 12.24
C PRO A 6 18.27 4.79 12.53
N PRO A 7 17.25 5.02 11.70
CA PRO A 7 15.98 4.32 11.82
C PRO A 7 16.17 2.83 11.62
N LYS A 8 15.23 2.03 12.12
CA LYS A 8 15.19 0.59 11.84
C LYS A 8 15.22 0.33 10.32
N MET A 9 15.88 -0.74 9.91
CA MET A 9 15.89 -1.16 8.52
C MET A 9 14.47 -1.51 8.03
N LEU A 10 14.29 -1.47 6.72
CA LEU A 10 12.98 -1.69 6.12
C LEU A 10 12.65 -3.18 6.01
N ASP A 11 11.41 -3.53 6.30
CA ASP A 11 10.73 -4.71 5.80
C ASP A 11 9.91 -4.36 4.53
N LEU A 12 9.29 -5.35 3.89
CA LEU A 12 8.49 -5.13 2.69
C LEU A 12 7.28 -4.22 2.95
N ALA A 13 6.69 -4.29 4.14
CA ALA A 13 5.53 -3.49 4.51
C ALA A 13 5.89 -2.00 4.63
N SER A 14 6.97 -1.68 5.33
CA SER A 14 7.50 -0.32 5.50
C SER A 14 7.96 0.28 4.17
N LEU A 15 8.66 -0.51 3.34
CA LEU A 15 9.04 -0.13 1.98
C LEU A 15 7.83 0.20 1.12
N SER A 16 6.84 -0.71 1.09
CA SER A 16 5.62 -0.54 0.31
C SER A 16 4.82 0.69 0.74
N ALA A 17 4.72 0.93 2.06
CA ALA A 17 4.04 2.10 2.61
C ALA A 17 4.75 3.42 2.23
N SER A 18 6.08 3.45 2.28
CA SER A 18 6.86 4.63 1.88
C SER A 18 6.80 4.89 0.37
N LEU A 19 6.76 3.84 -0.45
CA LEU A 19 6.60 3.98 -1.90
C LEU A 19 5.17 4.36 -2.29
N ALA A 20 4.16 3.99 -1.49
CA ALA A 20 2.77 4.39 -1.73
C ALA A 20 2.57 5.91 -1.62
N SER A 21 3.27 6.60 -0.71
CA SER A 21 3.27 8.07 -0.62
C SER A 21 3.83 8.74 -1.88
N ARG A 22 4.73 8.05 -2.59
CA ARG A 22 5.30 8.48 -3.88
C ARG A 22 4.45 8.07 -5.09
N GLY A 23 3.25 7.51 -4.87
CA GLY A 23 2.30 7.13 -5.91
C GLY A 23 2.45 5.72 -6.47
N TYR A 24 3.34 4.89 -5.93
CA TYR A 24 3.48 3.51 -6.38
C TYR A 24 2.41 2.61 -5.74
N LYS A 25 1.75 1.77 -6.56
CA LYS A 25 0.75 0.82 -6.08
C LYS A 25 1.43 -0.37 -5.37
N PRO A 26 0.94 -0.82 -4.19
CA PRO A 26 1.53 -1.94 -3.45
C PRO A 26 1.71 -3.22 -4.28
N ALA A 27 0.74 -3.54 -5.15
CA ALA A 27 0.83 -4.70 -6.04
C ALA A 27 2.05 -4.63 -6.99
N ASN A 28 2.35 -3.43 -7.52
CA ASN A 28 3.47 -3.22 -8.41
C ASN A 28 4.80 -3.27 -7.64
N VAL A 29 4.83 -2.75 -6.40
CA VAL A 29 6.00 -2.87 -5.52
C VAL A 29 6.31 -4.35 -5.27
N LEU A 30 5.31 -5.12 -4.85
CA LEU A 30 5.46 -6.55 -4.56
C LEU A 30 5.95 -7.34 -5.78
N SER A 31 5.31 -7.15 -6.93
CA SER A 31 5.68 -7.89 -8.17
C SER A 31 7.07 -7.51 -8.69
N THR A 32 7.45 -6.23 -8.60
CA THR A 32 8.78 -5.79 -9.03
C THR A 32 9.86 -6.25 -8.06
N TYR A 33 9.58 -6.16 -6.75
CA TYR A 33 10.50 -6.65 -5.73
C TYR A 33 10.81 -8.14 -5.92
N GLN A 34 9.78 -8.97 -6.20
CA GLN A 34 9.94 -10.40 -6.45
C GLN A 34 10.90 -10.65 -7.64
N LYS A 35 10.74 -9.92 -8.75
CA LYS A 35 11.65 -10.02 -9.91
C LYS A 35 13.08 -9.59 -9.59
N MET A 36 13.24 -8.57 -8.75
CA MET A 36 14.55 -8.10 -8.30
C MET A 36 15.22 -9.11 -7.38
N TYR A 37 14.47 -9.79 -6.53
CA TYR A 37 14.94 -10.89 -5.70
C TYR A 37 15.40 -12.07 -6.53
N GLU A 38 14.62 -12.52 -7.52
CA GLU A 38 14.98 -13.58 -8.45
C GLU A 38 16.25 -13.27 -9.25
N ALA A 39 16.57 -11.99 -9.41
CA ALA A 39 17.82 -11.51 -10.00
C ALA A 39 18.95 -11.27 -8.99
N SER A 40 18.76 -11.64 -7.71
CA SER A 40 19.71 -11.43 -6.59
C SER A 40 20.11 -9.97 -6.33
N ILE A 41 19.31 -9.01 -6.84
CA ILE A 41 19.56 -7.56 -6.67
C ILE A 41 19.08 -7.07 -5.29
N VAL A 42 18.08 -7.73 -4.72
CA VAL A 42 17.58 -7.48 -3.37
C VAL A 42 17.43 -8.79 -2.61
N THR A 43 17.41 -8.72 -1.28
CA THR A 43 17.24 -9.90 -0.42
C THR A 43 15.80 -10.40 -0.40
N TYR A 44 15.55 -11.52 0.27
CA TYR A 44 14.24 -12.18 0.34
C TYR A 44 13.12 -11.23 0.84
N PRO A 45 11.99 -11.12 0.11
CA PRO A 45 10.96 -10.13 0.42
C PRO A 45 10.13 -10.43 1.67
N ARG A 46 9.93 -11.72 2.00
CA ARG A 46 9.00 -12.13 3.06
C ARG A 46 9.71 -12.24 4.40
N THR A 47 10.12 -11.11 4.93
CA THR A 47 10.71 -11.01 6.27
C THR A 47 9.99 -9.91 7.05
N ASP A 48 9.85 -10.13 8.36
CA ASP A 48 9.37 -9.13 9.34
C ASP A 48 10.53 -8.55 10.15
N ASP A 49 11.76 -8.96 9.82
CA ASP A 49 12.96 -8.49 10.49
C ASP A 49 13.29 -7.05 10.07
N HIS A 50 13.62 -6.24 11.07
CA HIS A 50 14.19 -4.89 10.91
C HIS A 50 15.66 -4.84 11.29
N THR A 51 16.26 -6.00 11.54
CA THR A 51 17.66 -6.21 11.91
C THR A 51 18.31 -7.20 10.97
N ILE A 52 19.64 -7.23 10.93
CA ILE A 52 20.43 -8.20 10.17
C ILE A 52 21.32 -8.99 11.12
N THR A 53 21.84 -10.13 10.66
CA THR A 53 22.82 -10.90 11.42
C THR A 53 24.20 -10.25 11.33
N HIS A 54 25.13 -10.68 12.18
CA HIS A 54 26.52 -10.17 12.12
C HIS A 54 27.19 -10.51 10.79
N GLU A 55 26.96 -11.70 10.25
CA GLU A 55 27.45 -12.11 8.93
C GLU A 55 26.93 -11.19 7.82
N GLN A 56 25.61 -10.96 7.81
CA GLN A 56 24.95 -10.05 6.85
C GLN A 56 25.44 -8.60 6.99
N PHE A 57 25.83 -8.19 8.20
CA PHE A 57 26.43 -6.88 8.41
C PHE A 57 27.82 -6.79 7.77
N LEU A 58 28.66 -7.82 7.89
CA LEU A 58 29.97 -7.87 7.26
C LEU A 58 29.84 -7.86 5.72
N GLU A 59 28.90 -8.62 5.16
CA GLU A 59 28.58 -8.58 3.73
C GLU A 59 28.19 -7.16 3.28
N LEU A 60 27.32 -6.49 4.05
CA LEU A 60 26.90 -5.12 3.75
C LEU A 60 28.09 -4.15 3.78
N VAL A 61 28.98 -4.26 4.76
CA VAL A 61 30.21 -3.44 4.83
C VAL A 61 31.07 -3.64 3.60
N ALA A 62 31.22 -4.87 3.11
CA ALA A 62 31.99 -5.18 1.92
C ALA A 62 31.35 -4.64 0.63
N LEU A 63 30.01 -4.64 0.53
CA LEU A 63 29.27 -4.15 -0.63
C LEU A 63 29.01 -2.64 -0.61
N ALA A 64 29.10 -2.00 0.55
CA ALA A 64 28.75 -0.60 0.76
C ALA A 64 29.40 0.39 -0.24
N PRO A 65 30.70 0.27 -0.60
CA PRO A 65 31.30 1.20 -1.57
C PRO A 65 30.66 1.09 -2.96
N LYS A 66 30.31 -0.13 -3.40
CA LYS A 66 29.66 -0.35 -4.69
C LYS A 66 28.22 0.17 -4.67
N ILE A 67 27.47 -0.11 -3.60
CA ILE A 67 26.08 0.34 -3.42
C ILE A 67 26.04 1.86 -3.37
N ALA A 68 26.89 2.49 -2.57
CA ALA A 68 26.99 3.95 -2.42
C ALA A 68 27.23 4.63 -3.77
N LYS A 69 28.19 4.10 -4.56
CA LYS A 69 28.49 4.61 -5.92
C LYS A 69 27.26 4.57 -6.84
N VAL A 70 26.48 3.48 -6.81
CA VAL A 70 25.29 3.33 -7.67
C VAL A 70 24.22 4.35 -7.36
N ILE A 71 23.95 4.61 -6.07
CA ILE A 71 22.88 5.52 -5.65
C ILE A 71 23.34 6.95 -5.38
N GLY A 72 24.63 7.26 -5.59
CA GLY A 72 25.19 8.59 -5.43
C GLY A 72 25.35 9.05 -3.98
N VAL A 73 25.53 8.12 -3.04
CA VAL A 73 25.84 8.41 -1.64
C VAL A 73 27.35 8.55 -1.48
N ASP A 74 27.77 9.62 -0.78
CA ASP A 74 29.17 9.83 -0.47
C ASP A 74 29.68 8.75 0.50
N ILE A 75 30.75 8.05 0.10
CA ILE A 75 31.33 6.96 0.90
C ILE A 75 31.93 7.49 2.22
N ASP A 76 32.36 8.72 2.27
CA ASP A 76 32.95 9.34 3.47
C ASP A 76 31.91 9.53 4.59
N LEU A 77 30.63 9.43 4.30
CA LEU A 77 29.57 9.39 5.30
C LEU A 77 29.51 8.06 6.07
N LEU A 78 30.06 6.97 5.49
CA LEU A 78 29.92 5.60 6.01
C LEU A 78 31.10 5.21 6.91
N THR A 79 31.30 5.97 7.97
CA THR A 79 32.44 5.82 8.90
C THR A 79 32.17 4.85 10.05
N HIS A 80 30.91 4.58 10.37
CA HIS A 80 30.51 3.73 11.47
C HIS A 80 30.52 2.24 11.07
N LYS A 81 31.64 1.55 11.29
CA LYS A 81 31.83 0.14 10.91
C LYS A 81 31.67 -0.85 12.06
N LYS A 82 31.11 -0.41 13.20
CA LYS A 82 30.76 -1.29 14.31
C LYS A 82 29.28 -1.70 14.22
N ALA A 83 29.00 -2.97 14.45
CA ALA A 83 27.65 -3.46 14.53
C ALA A 83 26.90 -2.80 15.70
N ARG A 84 25.76 -2.17 15.40
CA ARG A 84 24.87 -1.58 16.40
C ARG A 84 23.89 -2.63 16.90
N SER A 85 23.79 -2.85 18.20
CA SER A 85 22.84 -3.83 18.79
C SER A 85 21.37 -3.56 18.44
N SER A 86 21.02 -2.33 18.07
CA SER A 86 19.69 -1.97 17.58
C SER A 86 19.40 -2.42 16.15
N HIS A 87 20.42 -2.79 15.37
CA HIS A 87 20.32 -3.15 13.94
C HIS A 87 20.91 -4.50 13.62
N VAL A 88 21.81 -5.02 14.48
CA VAL A 88 22.49 -6.29 14.27
C VAL A 88 22.21 -7.20 15.45
N LYS A 89 21.77 -8.42 15.19
CA LYS A 89 21.52 -9.47 16.17
C LYS A 89 22.30 -10.73 15.81
N GLU A 90 22.50 -11.62 16.76
CA GLU A 90 23.28 -12.86 16.56
C GLU A 90 22.52 -13.89 15.74
N GLU A 91 21.18 -13.95 15.87
CA GLU A 91 20.33 -14.93 15.21
C GLU A 91 19.24 -14.26 14.37
N GLY A 92 18.90 -14.88 13.24
CA GLY A 92 17.82 -14.46 12.35
C GLY A 92 17.86 -15.23 11.04
N SER A 93 16.69 -15.64 10.52
CA SER A 93 16.62 -16.49 9.32
C SER A 93 16.86 -15.73 8.02
N HIS A 94 16.33 -14.51 7.87
CA HIS A 94 16.37 -13.77 6.59
C HIS A 94 16.93 -12.35 6.71
N GLY A 95 16.85 -11.73 7.88
CA GLY A 95 17.22 -10.34 8.09
C GLY A 95 16.29 -9.34 7.39
N ALA A 96 16.52 -8.05 7.64
CA ALA A 96 15.78 -6.96 7.01
C ALA A 96 15.98 -6.91 5.49
N ASN A 97 15.03 -6.30 4.78
CA ASN A 97 15.15 -6.09 3.35
C ASN A 97 16.30 -5.10 3.02
N ARG A 98 17.17 -5.50 2.13
CA ARG A 98 18.38 -4.76 1.74
C ARG A 98 18.81 -5.07 0.31
N PRO A 99 19.77 -4.34 -0.27
CA PRO A 99 20.46 -4.77 -1.48
C PRO A 99 21.01 -6.20 -1.35
N GLY A 100 20.92 -6.98 -2.42
CA GLY A 100 21.42 -8.34 -2.50
C GLY A 100 22.88 -8.39 -2.91
N GLU A 101 23.35 -9.60 -3.26
CA GLU A 101 24.74 -9.84 -3.65
C GLU A 101 25.11 -9.20 -4.99
N VAL A 102 24.14 -9.11 -5.91
CA VAL A 102 24.32 -8.50 -7.23
C VAL A 102 24.04 -7.02 -7.15
N VAL A 103 25.09 -6.20 -7.15
CA VAL A 103 24.99 -4.74 -7.21
C VAL A 103 24.82 -4.31 -8.67
N PRO A 104 23.76 -3.55 -9.03
CA PRO A 104 23.55 -3.03 -10.37
C PRO A 104 24.74 -2.18 -10.85
N LYS A 105 24.98 -2.13 -12.15
CA LYS A 105 26.03 -1.29 -12.73
C LYS A 105 25.73 0.20 -12.57
N SER A 106 24.45 0.58 -12.69
CA SER A 106 23.94 1.95 -12.53
C SER A 106 22.45 1.94 -12.30
N LEU A 107 21.88 3.10 -11.90
CA LEU A 107 20.43 3.27 -11.82
C LEU A 107 19.74 3.18 -13.19
N ASN A 108 20.42 3.59 -14.28
CA ASN A 108 19.87 3.46 -15.63
C ASN A 108 19.76 1.99 -16.07
N ASP A 109 20.73 1.14 -15.73
CA ASP A 109 20.66 -0.32 -15.97
C ASP A 109 19.48 -0.94 -15.18
N LEU A 110 19.30 -0.49 -13.95
CA LEU A 110 18.19 -0.93 -13.10
C LEU A 110 16.83 -0.48 -13.66
N GLU A 111 16.74 0.76 -14.14
CA GLU A 111 15.52 1.31 -14.74
C GLU A 111 15.16 0.55 -16.04
N ALA A 112 16.14 0.24 -16.88
CA ALA A 112 15.92 -0.52 -18.10
C ALA A 112 15.34 -1.92 -17.84
N ARG A 113 15.75 -2.57 -16.73
CA ARG A 113 15.32 -3.92 -16.36
C ARG A 113 14.01 -3.97 -15.57
N PHE A 114 13.79 -3.03 -14.65
CA PHE A 114 12.71 -3.08 -13.65
C PHE A 114 11.86 -1.81 -13.65
N GLY A 115 12.13 -0.86 -14.52
CA GLY A 115 11.42 0.43 -14.59
C GLY A 115 11.74 1.36 -13.41
N LYS A 116 11.12 2.52 -13.39
CA LYS A 116 11.27 3.54 -12.33
C LYS A 116 10.97 3.00 -10.94
N ILE A 117 10.05 2.05 -10.83
CA ILE A 117 9.70 1.43 -9.54
C ILE A 117 10.87 0.58 -9.00
N GLY A 118 11.62 -0.12 -9.87
CA GLY A 118 12.81 -0.86 -9.47
C GLY A 118 13.90 0.06 -8.93
N VAL A 119 14.11 1.22 -9.56
CA VAL A 119 15.02 2.26 -9.07
C VAL A 119 14.59 2.76 -7.70
N ALA A 120 13.30 3.06 -7.52
CA ALA A 120 12.77 3.55 -6.25
C ALA A 120 12.91 2.53 -5.11
N ILE A 121 12.62 1.24 -5.38
CA ILE A 121 12.81 0.12 -4.44
C ILE A 121 14.28 0.03 -4.03
N TYR A 122 15.18 -0.09 -5.02
CA TYR A 122 16.61 -0.25 -4.75
C TYR A 122 17.20 0.91 -3.98
N THR A 123 16.94 2.14 -4.41
CA THR A 123 17.47 3.35 -3.77
C THR A 123 17.01 3.45 -2.31
N MET A 124 15.75 3.16 -2.03
CA MET A 124 15.22 3.23 -0.66
C MET A 124 15.83 2.15 0.24
N LEU A 125 15.96 0.92 -0.23
CA LEU A 125 16.61 -0.16 0.49
C LEU A 125 18.10 0.12 0.71
N ALA A 126 18.78 0.62 -0.32
CA ALA A 126 20.19 0.96 -0.25
C ALA A 126 20.45 2.07 0.78
N LYS A 127 19.67 3.15 0.77
CA LYS A 127 19.79 4.23 1.76
C LYS A 127 19.51 3.73 3.17
N SER A 128 18.48 2.89 3.35
CA SER A 128 18.17 2.27 4.65
C SER A 128 19.33 1.41 5.16
N ALA A 129 19.91 0.57 4.29
CA ALA A 129 21.04 -0.28 4.63
C ALA A 129 22.34 0.51 4.89
N LEU A 130 22.66 1.50 4.05
CA LEU A 130 23.86 2.31 4.23
C LEU A 130 23.79 3.23 5.45
N SER A 131 22.59 3.66 5.85
CA SER A 131 22.42 4.55 7.01
C SER A 131 22.95 3.94 8.31
N ILE A 132 22.91 2.61 8.47
CA ILE A 132 23.44 1.95 9.68
C ILE A 132 24.97 2.00 9.75
N LEU A 133 25.63 2.30 8.65
CA LEU A 133 27.09 2.49 8.54
C LEU A 133 27.50 3.96 8.71
N ALA A 134 26.56 4.88 8.90
CA ALA A 134 26.84 6.29 9.16
C ALA A 134 26.80 6.60 10.65
N GLU A 135 27.39 7.73 11.04
CA GLU A 135 27.37 8.21 12.41
C GLU A 135 25.98 8.62 12.86
N ASP A 136 25.78 8.78 14.16
CA ASP A 136 24.52 9.27 14.72
C ASP A 136 24.25 10.72 14.28
N TYR A 137 22.97 11.04 14.12
CA TYR A 137 22.52 12.42 14.02
C TYR A 137 22.63 13.09 15.37
N GLU A 138 23.34 14.24 15.44
CA GLU A 138 23.55 15.00 16.67
C GLU A 138 22.85 16.36 16.58
N TYR A 139 22.15 16.72 17.65
CA TYR A 139 21.47 18.01 17.75
C TYR A 139 21.49 18.54 19.17
N GLU A 140 21.45 19.87 19.27
CA GLU A 140 21.21 20.57 20.51
C GLU A 140 19.71 20.77 20.69
N GLN A 141 19.16 20.33 21.79
CA GLN A 141 17.77 20.59 22.13
C GLN A 141 17.72 21.74 23.11
N GLN A 142 17.11 22.85 22.73
CA GLN A 142 16.81 23.98 23.60
C GLN A 142 15.32 23.91 24.01
N THR A 143 15.06 24.14 25.29
CA THR A 143 13.72 24.28 25.85
C THR A 143 13.66 25.60 26.60
N GLY A 144 12.63 26.39 26.37
CA GLY A 144 12.38 27.66 27.04
C GLY A 144 10.91 27.80 27.38
N GLU A 145 10.65 28.57 28.44
CA GLU A 145 9.30 28.97 28.85
C GLU A 145 9.20 30.49 28.92
N VAL A 146 8.00 31.01 28.78
CA VAL A 146 7.76 32.44 28.97
C VAL A 146 7.64 32.71 30.46
N VAL A 147 8.51 33.61 31.00
CA VAL A 147 8.65 33.84 32.45
C VAL A 147 7.30 34.10 33.14
N ASP A 148 6.45 34.96 32.58
CA ASP A 148 5.17 35.32 33.16
C ASP A 148 4.02 34.37 32.76
N TYR A 149 4.29 33.41 31.86
CA TYR A 149 3.30 32.51 31.29
C TYR A 149 3.89 31.11 31.09
N PRO A 150 4.16 30.34 32.16
CA PRO A 150 4.89 29.05 32.07
C PRO A 150 4.15 27.95 31.28
N ALA A 151 2.89 28.16 30.98
CA ALA A 151 2.15 27.26 30.08
C ALA A 151 2.64 27.33 28.62
N PHE A 152 3.32 28.38 28.22
CA PHE A 152 3.89 28.53 26.88
C PHE A 152 5.34 28.06 26.84
N ILE A 153 5.51 26.80 26.44
CA ILE A 153 6.82 26.16 26.35
C ILE A 153 7.21 26.04 24.87
N ALA A 154 8.40 26.51 24.54
CA ALA A 154 9.04 26.30 23.24
C ALA A 154 10.10 25.21 23.36
N LYS A 155 10.15 24.33 22.38
CA LYS A 155 11.17 23.28 22.25
C LYS A 155 11.68 23.25 20.82
N VAL A 156 13.00 23.43 20.67
CA VAL A 156 13.63 23.53 19.37
C VAL A 156 14.85 22.62 19.31
N ASN A 157 15.02 21.94 18.20
CA ASN A 157 16.19 21.12 17.92
C ASN A 157 17.07 21.85 16.90
N ILE A 158 18.33 22.06 17.24
CA ILE A 158 19.33 22.73 16.39
C ILE A 158 20.27 21.65 15.87
N PRO A 159 20.28 21.33 14.57
CA PRO A 159 21.19 20.36 13.99
C PRO A 159 22.65 20.75 14.22
N LYS A 160 23.48 19.79 14.61
CA LYS A 160 24.94 19.97 14.80
C LYS A 160 25.74 19.06 13.88
N LYS A 161 25.31 17.78 13.72
CA LYS A 161 25.95 16.82 12.84
C LYS A 161 24.87 16.01 12.11
N SER A 162 24.90 16.05 10.79
CA SER A 162 23.88 15.38 9.96
C SER A 162 23.85 13.85 10.14
N GLY A 163 25.03 13.23 10.37
CA GLY A 163 25.13 11.79 10.58
C GLY A 163 24.41 10.98 9.50
N TRP A 164 23.65 9.97 9.93
CA TRP A 164 22.90 9.10 9.04
C TRP A 164 21.86 9.82 8.16
N LYS A 165 21.39 11.01 8.57
CA LYS A 165 20.43 11.79 7.76
C LYS A 165 21.05 12.22 6.43
N ALA A 166 22.36 12.46 6.38
CA ALA A 166 23.06 12.80 5.14
C ALA A 166 22.98 11.69 4.07
N VAL A 167 22.89 10.43 4.49
CA VAL A 167 22.72 9.28 3.56
C VAL A 167 21.38 9.35 2.82
N TYR A 168 20.32 9.81 3.48
CA TYR A 168 19.01 9.97 2.87
C TYR A 168 18.92 11.22 1.99
N GLY A 169 19.64 12.29 2.35
CA GLY A 169 19.54 13.57 1.66
C GLY A 169 18.13 14.14 1.72
N GLN A 170 17.57 14.50 0.57
CA GLN A 170 16.21 15.05 0.46
C GLN A 170 15.09 13.98 0.54
N ASP A 171 15.43 12.70 0.65
CA ASP A 171 14.46 11.61 0.70
C ASP A 171 13.90 11.34 2.11
N LEU A 172 14.34 12.09 3.11
CA LEU A 172 13.69 12.03 4.42
C LEU A 172 12.34 12.74 4.34
N ASP A 173 11.28 12.02 4.74
CA ASP A 173 9.97 12.61 5.08
C ASP A 173 10.09 13.33 6.46
N ASP A 174 11.09 14.17 6.66
CA ASP A 174 11.14 14.99 7.84
C ASP A 174 10.13 16.12 7.67
N GLU A 175 9.02 15.98 8.40
CA GLU A 175 8.13 17.11 8.69
C GLU A 175 9.01 18.22 9.24
N GLU A 176 9.31 19.21 8.37
CA GLU A 176 9.97 20.47 8.71
C GLU A 176 11.09 20.37 9.78
N GLU A 177 12.29 19.97 9.41
CA GLU A 177 13.45 20.49 10.12
C GLU A 177 13.47 21.99 9.86
N VAL A 178 12.66 22.72 10.64
CA VAL A 178 12.83 24.16 10.74
C VAL A 178 14.28 24.36 11.18
N THR A 179 15.10 24.88 10.28
CA THR A 179 16.49 25.27 10.59
C THR A 179 16.42 26.39 11.60
N SER A 180 16.22 26.02 12.85
CA SER A 180 16.06 26.98 13.93
C SER A 180 17.43 27.49 14.35
N LYS A 181 17.54 28.81 14.46
CA LYS A 181 18.70 29.47 15.08
C LYS A 181 18.72 29.35 16.61
N GLY A 182 17.74 28.63 17.18
CA GLY A 182 17.55 28.52 18.61
C GLY A 182 16.41 29.38 19.16
N ILE A 183 16.19 29.27 20.48
CA ILE A 183 15.15 30.03 21.18
C ILE A 183 15.71 31.41 21.48
N GLY A 184 15.03 32.48 21.03
CA GLY A 184 15.35 33.85 21.31
C GLY A 184 15.07 34.24 22.78
N LYS A 185 15.67 35.36 23.24
CA LYS A 185 15.46 35.89 24.60
C LYS A 185 14.10 36.58 24.80
N LYS A 186 13.38 36.86 23.72
CA LYS A 186 12.07 37.54 23.74
C LYS A 186 11.02 36.69 23.04
N ALA A 187 9.85 36.56 23.64
CA ALA A 187 8.66 36.01 23.04
C ALA A 187 7.79 37.15 22.50
N SER A 188 7.30 37.01 21.28
CA SER A 188 6.31 37.95 20.72
C SER A 188 4.95 37.25 20.76
N PRO A 189 3.95 37.78 21.49
CA PRO A 189 2.65 37.20 21.54
C PRO A 189 1.97 37.28 20.16
N PHE A 190 1.37 36.17 19.75
CA PHE A 190 0.62 36.08 18.50
C PHE A 190 -0.73 35.43 18.76
N VAL A 191 -1.81 36.12 18.41
CA VAL A 191 -3.15 35.58 18.51
C VAL A 191 -3.57 35.00 17.17
N TYR A 192 -3.71 33.71 17.13
CA TYR A 192 -4.22 33.02 15.95
C TYR A 192 -5.71 32.69 16.14
N LYS A 193 -6.53 33.17 15.20
CA LYS A 193 -7.94 32.72 15.08
C LYS A 193 -8.04 31.78 13.90
N GLY A 194 -8.31 30.54 14.15
CA GLY A 194 -8.49 29.53 13.11
C GLY A 194 -9.39 28.40 13.59
N GLU A 195 -9.91 27.65 12.66
CA GLU A 195 -10.61 26.40 12.97
C GLU A 195 -9.60 25.28 13.18
N PRO A 196 -9.86 24.34 14.09
CA PRO A 196 -9.04 23.12 14.18
C PRO A 196 -9.00 22.43 12.82
N PRO A 197 -7.83 21.99 12.35
CA PRO A 197 -7.73 21.27 11.09
C PRO A 197 -8.57 20.00 11.16
N LYS A 198 -9.30 19.70 10.09
CA LYS A 198 -10.00 18.41 9.96
C LYS A 198 -8.98 17.28 10.03
N PRO A 199 -9.31 16.15 10.70
CA PRO A 199 -8.43 14.99 10.70
C PRO A 199 -8.03 14.61 9.27
N SER A 200 -6.74 14.41 9.05
CA SER A 200 -6.24 13.94 7.75
C SER A 200 -6.74 12.51 7.49
N LYS A 201 -6.92 12.17 6.21
CA LYS A 201 -7.22 10.79 5.83
C LYS A 201 -6.07 9.87 6.27
N PRO A 202 -6.38 8.63 6.71
CA PRO A 202 -5.34 7.69 7.08
C PRO A 202 -4.42 7.41 5.88
N THR A 203 -3.13 7.35 6.17
CA THR A 203 -2.12 7.01 5.16
C THR A 203 -1.83 5.51 5.18
N MET A 204 -1.29 4.98 4.08
CA MET A 204 -0.77 3.62 4.04
C MET A 204 0.27 3.38 5.15
N LYS A 205 1.19 4.33 5.36
CA LYS A 205 2.21 4.30 6.42
C LYS A 205 1.60 4.20 7.82
N TRP A 206 0.55 4.99 8.08
CA TRP A 206 -0.19 4.94 9.34
C TRP A 206 -0.85 3.58 9.54
N LEU A 207 -1.56 3.06 8.52
CA LEU A 207 -2.25 1.77 8.61
C LEU A 207 -1.27 0.61 8.86
N MET A 208 -0.14 0.57 8.15
CA MET A 208 0.88 -0.45 8.37
C MET A 208 1.39 -0.46 9.82
N LYS A 209 1.67 0.74 10.38
CA LYS A 209 2.07 0.88 11.78
C LYS A 209 0.99 0.41 12.77
N GLN A 210 -0.30 0.66 12.47
CA GLN A 210 -1.39 0.15 13.31
C GLN A 210 -1.48 -1.38 13.26
N LEU A 211 -1.42 -1.97 12.07
CA LEU A 211 -1.43 -3.43 11.90
C LEU A 211 -0.25 -4.09 12.62
N GLU A 212 0.95 -3.50 12.56
CA GLU A 212 2.11 -3.96 13.31
C GLU A 212 1.90 -3.86 14.82
N LYS A 213 1.43 -2.71 15.31
CA LYS A 213 1.14 -2.46 16.73
C LYS A 213 0.17 -3.48 17.33
N PHE A 214 -0.82 -3.90 16.56
CA PHE A 214 -1.84 -4.88 16.98
C PHE A 214 -1.49 -6.33 16.57
N ASN A 215 -0.27 -6.59 16.11
CA ASN A 215 0.19 -7.92 15.64
C ASN A 215 -0.76 -8.54 14.59
N VAL A 216 -1.37 -7.72 13.72
CA VAL A 216 -2.24 -8.20 12.64
C VAL A 216 -1.39 -8.59 11.44
N GLY A 217 -1.32 -9.89 11.17
CA GLY A 217 -0.53 -10.45 10.06
C GLY A 217 0.98 -10.23 10.20
N THR A 218 1.72 -10.70 9.21
CA THR A 218 3.16 -10.47 9.04
C THR A 218 3.41 -9.37 8.00
N GLY A 219 4.64 -8.84 7.87
CA GLY A 219 4.95 -7.80 6.89
C GLY A 219 4.54 -8.17 5.47
N ALA A 220 4.80 -9.43 5.07
CA ALA A 220 4.43 -9.95 3.76
C ALA A 220 2.91 -10.08 3.59
N THR A 221 2.21 -10.63 4.59
CA THR A 221 0.76 -10.80 4.54
C THR A 221 0.03 -9.46 4.59
N ARG A 222 0.50 -8.49 5.37
CA ARG A 222 -0.04 -7.12 5.39
C ARG A 222 0.03 -6.49 4.01
N THR A 223 1.20 -6.57 3.35
CA THR A 223 1.40 -6.00 2.01
C THR A 223 0.51 -6.67 0.98
N SER A 224 0.42 -8.02 0.99
CA SER A 224 -0.42 -8.75 0.04
C SER A 224 -1.91 -8.48 0.25
N THR A 225 -2.38 -8.47 1.49
CA THR A 225 -3.77 -8.15 1.84
C THR A 225 -4.13 -6.73 1.42
N LEU A 226 -3.29 -5.74 1.73
CA LEU A 226 -3.54 -4.36 1.32
C LEU A 226 -3.54 -4.21 -0.20
N SER A 227 -2.66 -4.93 -0.90
CA SER A 227 -2.67 -4.98 -2.37
C SER A 227 -4.01 -5.53 -2.91
N GLN A 228 -4.57 -6.55 -2.27
CA GLN A 228 -5.85 -7.16 -2.69
C GLN A 228 -7.03 -6.23 -2.42
N ILE A 229 -7.16 -5.70 -1.20
CA ILE A 229 -8.30 -4.86 -0.80
C ILE A 229 -8.31 -3.47 -1.45
N THR A 230 -7.16 -3.00 -1.95
CA THR A 230 -7.03 -1.74 -2.70
C THR A 230 -6.95 -1.94 -4.21
N SER A 231 -7.06 -3.17 -4.70
CA SER A 231 -6.92 -3.49 -6.13
C SER A 231 -8.12 -2.99 -6.93
N GLU A 232 -7.87 -2.09 -7.89
CA GLU A 232 -8.89 -1.63 -8.84
C GLU A 232 -9.40 -2.76 -9.77
N LYS A 233 -8.67 -3.89 -9.83
CA LYS A 233 -9.07 -5.09 -10.59
C LYS A 233 -9.93 -6.04 -9.77
N ALA A 234 -10.07 -5.82 -8.48
CA ALA A 234 -10.95 -6.62 -7.64
C ALA A 234 -12.41 -6.31 -8.01
N SER A 235 -13.25 -7.33 -8.04
CA SER A 235 -14.69 -7.16 -8.29
C SER A 235 -15.35 -6.28 -7.23
N TYR A 236 -14.82 -6.30 -6.00
CA TYR A 236 -15.34 -5.59 -4.84
C TYR A 236 -14.17 -5.00 -4.03
N PRO A 237 -13.52 -3.93 -4.50
CA PRO A 237 -12.43 -3.30 -3.75
C PRO A 237 -12.96 -2.71 -2.44
N LEU A 238 -12.34 -3.03 -1.32
CA LEU A 238 -12.79 -2.56 0.00
C LEU A 238 -12.26 -1.17 0.31
N MET A 239 -11.09 -0.83 -0.21
CA MET A 239 -10.42 0.45 0.00
C MET A 239 -9.94 1.04 -1.32
N SER A 240 -9.91 2.35 -1.40
CA SER A 240 -9.19 3.08 -2.43
C SER A 240 -7.89 3.65 -1.85
N ASN A 241 -6.85 3.63 -2.68
CA ASN A 241 -5.55 4.22 -2.36
C ASN A 241 -5.20 5.27 -3.41
N HIS A 242 -5.17 6.52 -3.01
CA HIS A 242 -4.74 7.62 -3.88
C HIS A 242 -3.49 8.28 -3.29
N LYS A 243 -2.33 8.05 -3.92
CA LYS A 243 -1.01 8.57 -3.46
C LYS A 243 -0.74 8.29 -1.98
N GLY A 244 -1.04 7.06 -1.53
CA GLY A 244 -0.84 6.64 -0.14
C GLY A 244 -1.94 7.07 0.84
N LEU A 245 -2.92 7.87 0.43
CA LEU A 245 -4.10 8.21 1.22
C LEU A 245 -5.19 7.17 1.02
N LEU A 246 -5.71 6.64 2.12
CA LEU A 246 -6.70 5.57 2.13
C LEU A 246 -8.11 6.11 2.38
N SER A 247 -9.08 5.49 1.73
CA SER A 247 -10.50 5.72 1.99
C SER A 247 -11.26 4.41 1.82
N LEU A 248 -12.31 4.20 2.59
CA LEU A 248 -13.23 3.09 2.35
C LEU A 248 -13.99 3.34 1.04
N THR A 249 -14.19 2.26 0.29
CA THR A 249 -15.16 2.25 -0.81
C THR A 249 -16.56 1.98 -0.25
N GLN A 250 -17.56 1.96 -1.13
CA GLN A 250 -18.91 1.53 -0.76
C GLN A 250 -18.89 0.08 -0.23
N TYR A 251 -18.13 -0.81 -0.87
CA TYR A 251 -18.00 -2.20 -0.44
C TYR A 251 -17.31 -2.32 0.92
N GLY A 252 -16.24 -1.54 1.15
CA GLY A 252 -15.59 -1.48 2.46
C GLY A 252 -16.50 -0.94 3.56
N SER A 253 -17.34 0.01 3.24
CA SER A 253 -18.34 0.54 4.19
C SER A 253 -19.44 -0.48 4.49
N ILE A 254 -19.85 -1.29 3.52
CA ILE A 254 -20.80 -2.39 3.71
C ILE A 254 -20.16 -3.47 4.58
N GLU A 255 -18.94 -3.89 4.26
CA GLU A 255 -18.18 -4.89 5.02
C GLU A 255 -18.01 -4.47 6.48
N HIS A 256 -17.62 -3.21 6.72
CA HIS A 256 -17.51 -2.66 8.07
C HIS A 256 -18.84 -2.74 8.84
N LYS A 257 -19.97 -2.42 8.20
CA LYS A 257 -21.29 -2.52 8.83
C LYS A 257 -21.71 -3.96 9.08
N LEU A 258 -21.42 -4.88 8.14
CA LEU A 258 -21.70 -6.30 8.30
C LEU A 258 -21.01 -6.91 9.51
N LEU A 259 -19.75 -6.53 9.73
CA LEU A 259 -18.91 -7.04 10.80
C LEU A 259 -19.00 -6.22 12.10
N ALA A 260 -19.86 -5.20 12.16
CA ALA A 260 -20.03 -4.38 13.36
C ALA A 260 -20.50 -5.22 14.54
N GLY A 261 -19.83 -5.05 15.69
CA GLY A 261 -20.15 -5.79 16.93
C GLY A 261 -19.67 -7.25 16.95
N THR A 262 -18.99 -7.72 15.90
CA THR A 262 -18.38 -9.05 15.84
C THR A 262 -16.89 -9.02 16.20
N LEU A 263 -16.34 -10.17 16.62
CA LEU A 263 -14.91 -10.35 16.79
C LEU A 263 -14.16 -10.32 15.46
N PHE A 264 -14.81 -10.74 14.35
CA PHE A 264 -14.23 -10.67 13.00
C PHE A 264 -13.99 -9.24 12.53
N GLY A 265 -14.77 -8.28 13.00
CA GLY A 265 -14.60 -6.85 12.68
C GLY A 265 -13.51 -6.14 13.47
N GLY A 266 -12.83 -6.84 14.40
CA GLY A 266 -11.81 -6.27 15.28
C GLY A 266 -10.44 -6.95 15.17
N THR A 267 -9.43 -6.38 15.85
CA THR A 267 -8.06 -6.93 15.87
C THR A 267 -7.89 -8.07 16.86
N LYS A 268 -8.74 -8.16 17.90
CA LYS A 268 -8.59 -9.11 19.01
C LYS A 268 -8.53 -10.57 18.57
N LEU A 269 -9.34 -10.95 17.58
CA LEU A 269 -9.32 -12.32 17.07
C LEU A 269 -8.00 -12.64 16.38
N THR A 270 -7.51 -11.73 15.55
CA THR A 270 -6.21 -11.91 14.88
C THR A 270 -5.05 -11.92 15.89
N GLU A 271 -5.07 -11.05 16.89
CA GLU A 271 -4.09 -11.04 17.97
C GLU A 271 -4.07 -12.38 18.70
N HIS A 272 -5.25 -12.96 19.00
CA HIS A 272 -5.38 -14.26 19.64
C HIS A 272 -4.81 -15.39 18.77
N VAL A 273 -5.19 -15.44 17.48
CA VAL A 273 -4.67 -16.42 16.51
C VAL A 273 -3.14 -16.33 16.42
N MET A 274 -2.59 -15.12 16.30
CA MET A 274 -1.13 -14.91 16.23
C MET A 274 -0.42 -15.36 17.52
N ALA A 275 -1.04 -15.19 18.71
CA ALA A 275 -0.51 -15.69 19.97
C ALA A 275 -0.47 -17.21 20.01
N ILE A 276 -1.51 -17.90 19.50
CA ILE A 276 -1.53 -19.37 19.37
C ILE A 276 -0.46 -19.84 18.38
N MET A 277 -0.34 -19.21 17.22
CA MET A 277 0.70 -19.54 16.23
C MET A 277 2.11 -19.42 16.82
N LYS A 278 2.34 -18.39 17.65
CA LYS A 278 3.62 -18.24 18.36
C LYS A 278 3.90 -19.40 19.34
N LYS A 279 2.89 -19.85 20.10
CA LYS A 279 3.01 -21.01 21.01
C LYS A 279 3.33 -22.28 20.23
N ILE A 280 2.64 -22.51 19.10
CA ILE A 280 2.92 -23.65 18.21
C ILE A 280 4.36 -23.60 17.69
N GLY A 281 4.85 -22.43 17.28
CA GLY A 281 6.25 -22.23 16.86
C GLY A 281 7.28 -22.49 17.99
N GLN A 282 6.84 -22.46 19.25
CA GLN A 282 7.64 -22.82 20.42
C GLN A 282 7.49 -24.31 20.84
N GLY A 283 6.81 -25.12 20.04
CA GLY A 283 6.59 -26.55 20.32
C GLY A 283 5.44 -26.86 21.29
N GLN A 284 4.58 -25.89 21.60
CA GLN A 284 3.41 -26.06 22.47
C GLN A 284 2.16 -26.44 21.63
N PHE A 285 2.04 -27.72 21.27
CA PHE A 285 0.98 -28.21 20.38
C PHE A 285 -0.34 -28.51 21.06
N GLU A 286 -0.35 -28.70 22.37
CA GLU A 286 -1.52 -29.04 23.21
C GLU A 286 -2.59 -27.94 23.21
N CYS A 287 -2.25 -26.74 22.76
CA CYS A 287 -3.21 -25.65 22.65
C CYS A 287 -4.06 -25.68 21.37
N ILE A 288 -3.75 -26.55 20.39
CA ILE A 288 -4.38 -26.55 19.06
C ILE A 288 -5.84 -26.94 19.14
N ASP A 289 -6.15 -28.11 19.74
CA ASP A 289 -7.53 -28.63 19.78
C ASP A 289 -8.46 -27.68 20.51
N LYS A 290 -8.01 -27.17 21.67
CA LYS A 290 -8.77 -26.16 22.42
C LYS A 290 -9.02 -24.91 21.58
N HIS A 291 -8.03 -24.45 20.83
CA HIS A 291 -8.19 -23.27 19.95
C HIS A 291 -9.20 -23.55 18.83
N LEU A 292 -9.19 -24.72 18.22
CA LEU A 292 -10.16 -25.09 17.19
C LEU A 292 -11.60 -25.12 17.73
N GLU A 293 -11.82 -25.64 18.93
CA GLU A 293 -13.11 -25.60 19.62
C GLU A 293 -13.58 -24.18 19.92
N GLU A 294 -12.66 -23.33 20.41
CA GLU A 294 -12.93 -21.91 20.65
C GLU A 294 -13.33 -21.18 19.36
N MET A 295 -12.62 -21.44 18.25
CA MET A 295 -12.94 -20.86 16.95
C MET A 295 -14.30 -21.31 16.41
N ALA A 296 -14.63 -22.60 16.54
CA ALA A 296 -15.95 -23.10 16.16
C ALA A 296 -17.07 -22.39 16.95
N THR A 297 -16.91 -22.26 18.26
CA THR A 297 -17.84 -21.55 19.14
C THR A 297 -17.99 -20.07 18.75
N ILE A 298 -16.88 -19.40 18.41
CA ILE A 298 -16.91 -18.01 17.94
C ILE A 298 -17.71 -17.90 16.65
N ILE A 299 -17.46 -18.75 15.67
CA ILE A 299 -18.17 -18.75 14.38
C ILE A 299 -19.67 -18.92 14.59
N GLU A 300 -20.09 -19.87 15.41
CA GLU A 300 -21.50 -20.11 15.71
C GLU A 300 -22.18 -18.89 16.34
N LYS A 301 -21.50 -18.16 17.22
CA LYS A 301 -22.03 -16.95 17.87
C LYS A 301 -22.08 -15.74 16.94
N GLU A 302 -21.12 -15.61 16.05
CA GLU A 302 -20.95 -14.44 15.18
C GLU A 302 -21.90 -14.46 13.96
N ILE A 303 -22.23 -15.65 13.43
CA ILE A 303 -23.12 -15.79 12.28
C ILE A 303 -24.47 -15.10 12.47
N PRO A 304 -25.19 -15.27 13.59
CA PRO A 304 -26.46 -14.56 13.84
C PRO A 304 -26.29 -13.04 13.86
N VAL A 305 -25.19 -12.53 14.41
CA VAL A 305 -24.91 -11.08 14.47
C VAL A 305 -24.73 -10.54 13.05
N VAL A 306 -23.92 -11.21 12.22
CA VAL A 306 -23.71 -10.81 10.81
C VAL A 306 -25.01 -10.85 10.03
N ARG A 307 -25.86 -11.86 10.24
CA ARG A 307 -27.20 -11.95 9.62
C ARG A 307 -28.09 -10.79 10.01
N GLY A 308 -28.14 -10.46 11.30
CA GLY A 308 -28.91 -9.32 11.79
C GLY A 308 -28.39 -7.98 11.23
N ASN A 309 -27.07 -7.81 11.18
CA ASN A 309 -26.46 -6.62 10.57
C ASN A 309 -26.83 -6.49 9.08
N ARG A 310 -26.84 -7.60 8.32
CA ARG A 310 -27.23 -7.61 6.91
C ARG A 310 -28.61 -7.04 6.68
N GLU A 311 -29.58 -7.36 7.54
CA GLU A 311 -30.96 -6.87 7.41
C GLU A 311 -31.05 -5.36 7.62
N SER A 312 -30.15 -4.79 8.43
CA SER A 312 -30.10 -3.34 8.72
C SER A 312 -29.42 -2.52 7.62
N ILE A 313 -28.62 -3.17 6.75
CA ILE A 313 -27.83 -2.48 5.71
C ILE A 313 -28.74 -2.17 4.53
N LYS A 314 -29.15 -0.90 4.42
CA LYS A 314 -29.72 -0.36 3.19
C LYS A 314 -28.57 -0.17 2.20
N VAL A 315 -28.38 -1.13 1.32
CA VAL A 315 -27.49 -0.95 0.17
C VAL A 315 -28.22 -0.03 -0.79
N GLU A 316 -27.79 1.22 -0.88
CA GLU A 316 -28.04 1.98 -2.11
C GLU A 316 -27.38 1.17 -3.22
N ARG A 317 -28.19 0.48 -4.01
CA ARG A 317 -27.66 -0.22 -5.19
C ARG A 317 -26.81 0.81 -5.93
N PRO A 318 -25.56 0.49 -6.33
CA PRO A 318 -24.84 1.35 -7.23
C PRO A 318 -25.83 1.67 -8.34
N ILE A 319 -25.94 2.94 -8.72
CA ILE A 319 -26.76 3.34 -9.85
C ILE A 319 -26.22 2.54 -11.01
N THR A 320 -26.74 1.33 -11.17
CA THR A 320 -26.64 0.62 -12.43
C THR A 320 -27.33 1.57 -13.39
N GLN A 321 -26.63 2.06 -14.40
CA GLN A 321 -27.21 2.90 -15.42
C GLN A 321 -28.60 2.35 -15.70
N PRO A 322 -29.62 3.20 -15.67
CA PRO A 322 -31.01 2.72 -15.81
C PRO A 322 -31.05 1.89 -17.08
N LYS A 323 -31.41 0.61 -16.93
CA LYS A 323 -31.61 -0.23 -18.11
C LYS A 323 -32.75 0.40 -18.87
N GLN A 324 -32.51 0.68 -20.15
CA GLN A 324 -33.60 1.07 -21.03
C GLN A 324 -34.54 -0.12 -21.25
N GLU A 325 -35.80 0.17 -21.41
CA GLU A 325 -36.83 -0.80 -21.77
C GLU A 325 -37.16 -0.66 -23.25
N GLY A 326 -37.30 -1.76 -23.95
CA GLY A 326 -37.65 -1.77 -25.35
C GLY A 326 -38.33 -3.06 -25.74
N LYS A 327 -38.89 -3.09 -26.95
CA LYS A 327 -39.43 -4.29 -27.56
C LYS A 327 -38.56 -4.76 -28.70
N THR A 328 -38.29 -6.06 -28.72
CA THR A 328 -37.61 -6.69 -29.87
C THR A 328 -38.54 -6.75 -31.06
N SER A 329 -38.02 -7.00 -32.26
CA SER A 329 -38.82 -7.25 -33.49
C SER A 329 -39.76 -8.44 -33.34
N LYS A 330 -39.53 -9.33 -32.37
CA LYS A 330 -40.39 -10.45 -32.05
C LYS A 330 -41.48 -10.11 -31.03
N GLY A 331 -41.55 -8.86 -30.57
CA GLY A 331 -42.53 -8.38 -29.61
C GLY A 331 -42.21 -8.67 -28.16
N GLU A 332 -40.99 -9.17 -27.83
CA GLU A 332 -40.55 -9.43 -26.45
C GLU A 332 -40.17 -8.16 -25.76
N ASP A 333 -40.64 -7.91 -24.54
CA ASP A 333 -40.21 -6.83 -23.69
C ASP A 333 -38.85 -7.15 -23.10
N VAL A 334 -37.86 -6.30 -23.35
CA VAL A 334 -36.47 -6.48 -22.89
C VAL A 334 -35.95 -5.26 -22.15
N LYS A 335 -35.01 -5.52 -21.21
CA LYS A 335 -34.27 -4.48 -20.50
C LYS A 335 -32.79 -4.60 -20.84
N PHE A 336 -32.20 -3.56 -21.38
CA PHE A 336 -30.82 -3.53 -21.85
C PHE A 336 -30.07 -2.30 -21.38
N LYS A 337 -28.74 -2.33 -21.44
CA LYS A 337 -27.88 -1.16 -21.22
C LYS A 337 -27.71 -0.42 -22.53
N ASP A 338 -27.82 0.92 -22.48
CA ASP A 338 -27.61 1.79 -23.62
C ASP A 338 -26.11 2.15 -23.85
N GLU A 339 -25.22 1.40 -23.21
CA GLU A 339 -23.76 1.59 -23.31
C GLU A 339 -23.04 0.24 -23.37
N TRP A 340 -22.02 0.16 -24.24
CA TRP A 340 -21.08 -0.95 -24.28
C TRP A 340 -19.64 -0.44 -24.40
N ASN A 341 -18.77 -0.86 -23.51
CA ASN A 341 -17.34 -0.50 -23.46
C ASN A 341 -17.06 1.01 -23.56
N GLY A 342 -17.94 1.85 -22.98
CA GLY A 342 -17.83 3.31 -22.99
C GLY A 342 -18.45 4.00 -24.21
N HIS A 343 -18.91 3.25 -25.22
CA HIS A 343 -19.73 3.76 -26.32
C HIS A 343 -21.20 3.79 -25.88
N LYS A 344 -21.81 4.98 -25.92
CA LYS A 344 -23.23 5.16 -25.67
C LYS A 344 -24.00 5.07 -26.98
N PHE A 345 -24.86 4.06 -27.08
CA PHE A 345 -25.65 3.86 -28.30
C PHE A 345 -26.58 5.03 -28.55
N THR A 346 -26.64 5.45 -29.82
CA THR A 346 -27.62 6.41 -30.30
C THR A 346 -29.00 5.79 -30.40
N ALA A 347 -30.06 6.60 -30.49
CA ALA A 347 -31.42 6.10 -30.67
C ALA A 347 -31.58 5.24 -31.95
N GLU A 348 -30.88 5.60 -33.01
CA GLU A 348 -30.88 4.84 -34.27
C GLU A 348 -30.18 3.50 -34.16
N GLU A 349 -29.05 3.45 -33.45
CA GLU A 349 -28.33 2.20 -33.15
C GLU A 349 -29.17 1.26 -32.26
N ILE A 350 -29.84 1.80 -31.23
CA ILE A 350 -30.73 1.05 -30.36
C ILE A 350 -31.90 0.45 -31.17
N GLU A 351 -32.50 1.22 -32.07
CA GLU A 351 -33.60 0.72 -32.90
C GLU A 351 -33.15 -0.44 -33.79
N LYS A 352 -31.99 -0.31 -34.47
CA LYS A 352 -31.42 -1.40 -35.28
C LYS A 352 -31.13 -2.64 -34.43
N LEU A 353 -30.52 -2.46 -33.24
CA LEU A 353 -30.19 -3.54 -32.33
C LEU A 353 -31.42 -4.24 -31.78
N LEU A 354 -32.51 -3.51 -31.47
CA LEU A 354 -33.77 -4.11 -31.03
C LEU A 354 -34.50 -4.87 -32.18
N ASN A 355 -34.31 -4.44 -33.42
CA ASN A 355 -34.77 -5.11 -34.62
C ASN A 355 -33.97 -6.40 -34.93
N GLY A 356 -32.89 -6.68 -34.15
CA GLY A 356 -32.05 -7.88 -34.33
C GLY A 356 -30.97 -7.68 -35.40
N GLU A 357 -30.71 -6.47 -35.81
CA GLU A 357 -29.64 -6.17 -36.75
C GLU A 357 -28.27 -6.20 -36.09
N THR A 358 -27.25 -6.52 -36.86
CA THR A 358 -25.85 -6.38 -36.50
C THR A 358 -25.36 -5.01 -36.94
N ILE A 359 -24.73 -4.27 -36.06
CA ILE A 359 -24.17 -2.95 -36.32
C ILE A 359 -22.66 -2.90 -36.11
N ASP A 360 -22.02 -1.99 -36.79
CA ASP A 360 -20.62 -1.63 -36.60
C ASP A 360 -20.53 -0.36 -35.78
N ILE A 361 -19.80 -0.40 -34.69
CA ILE A 361 -19.59 0.79 -33.84
C ILE A 361 -18.11 1.16 -33.79
N PHE A 362 -17.87 2.46 -33.88
CA PHE A 362 -16.54 3.06 -33.82
C PHE A 362 -16.57 4.15 -32.76
N ASP A 363 -15.66 4.09 -31.81
CA ASP A 363 -15.55 5.10 -30.75
C ASP A 363 -14.07 5.43 -30.49
N GLU A 364 -13.76 6.67 -30.24
CA GLU A 364 -12.39 7.09 -29.91
C GLU A 364 -11.83 6.42 -28.66
N LYS A 365 -12.70 5.93 -27.78
CA LYS A 365 -12.35 5.20 -26.57
C LYS A 365 -11.93 3.75 -26.85
N PHE A 366 -12.24 3.21 -28.04
CA PHE A 366 -11.88 1.83 -28.40
C PHE A 366 -10.40 1.75 -28.76
N LYS A 367 -9.58 1.44 -27.75
CA LYS A 367 -8.14 1.24 -27.91
C LYS A 367 -7.73 -0.06 -27.27
N ASN A 368 -6.91 -0.83 -27.98
CA ASN A 368 -6.32 -2.06 -27.42
C ASN A 368 -5.22 -1.72 -26.41
N LYS A 369 -4.65 -2.74 -25.76
CA LYS A 369 -3.55 -2.57 -24.77
C LYS A 369 -2.30 -1.90 -25.36
N LYS A 370 -2.12 -1.89 -26.67
CA LYS A 370 -1.03 -1.23 -27.39
C LYS A 370 -1.37 0.18 -27.85
N GLY A 371 -2.60 0.66 -27.58
CA GLY A 371 -3.08 1.99 -27.97
C GLY A 371 -3.67 2.07 -29.38
N ASN A 372 -3.72 0.98 -30.15
CA ASN A 372 -4.29 0.95 -31.50
C ASN A 372 -5.82 1.03 -31.42
N LYS A 373 -6.42 1.84 -32.26
CA LYS A 373 -7.87 1.95 -32.39
C LYS A 373 -8.46 0.68 -33.02
N TYR A 374 -9.69 0.34 -32.64
CA TYR A 374 -10.46 -0.74 -33.23
C TYR A 374 -11.94 -0.34 -33.28
N GLY A 375 -12.70 -0.96 -34.18
CA GLY A 375 -14.15 -0.94 -34.18
C GLY A 375 -14.70 -2.28 -33.63
N ALA A 376 -15.99 -2.31 -33.36
CA ALA A 376 -16.66 -3.51 -32.87
C ALA A 376 -17.95 -3.77 -33.67
N ARG A 377 -18.13 -5.00 -34.11
CA ARG A 377 -19.36 -5.48 -34.75
C ARG A 377 -20.12 -6.36 -33.78
N GLY A 378 -21.40 -6.15 -33.63
CA GLY A 378 -22.23 -6.98 -32.77
C GLY A 378 -23.71 -6.65 -32.85
N SER A 379 -24.53 -7.43 -32.11
CA SER A 379 -25.98 -7.31 -32.05
C SER A 379 -26.48 -7.44 -30.62
N PHE A 380 -27.74 -7.10 -30.36
CA PHE A 380 -28.35 -7.39 -29.08
C PHE A 380 -28.84 -8.86 -29.04
N GLU A 381 -28.34 -9.57 -28.01
CA GLU A 381 -28.71 -10.97 -27.79
C GLU A 381 -28.91 -11.26 -26.30
N TRP A 382 -29.66 -12.34 -26.02
CA TRP A 382 -29.70 -12.94 -24.70
C TRP A 382 -28.36 -13.59 -24.39
N GLN A 383 -27.78 -13.24 -23.26
CA GLN A 383 -26.49 -13.72 -22.80
C GLN A 383 -26.65 -14.25 -21.38
N GLU A 384 -25.73 -15.16 -20.98
CA GLU A 384 -25.66 -15.66 -19.62
C GLU A 384 -24.25 -15.46 -19.06
N TYR A 385 -24.18 -14.90 -17.88
CA TYR A 385 -22.91 -14.75 -17.15
C TYR A 385 -23.13 -15.10 -15.67
N LYS A 386 -22.37 -16.07 -15.16
CA LYS A 386 -22.48 -16.56 -13.78
C LYS A 386 -23.89 -16.89 -13.33
N GLY A 387 -24.67 -17.54 -14.18
CA GLY A 387 -26.06 -17.95 -13.91
C GLY A 387 -27.10 -16.83 -14.03
N HIS A 388 -26.70 -15.61 -14.44
CA HIS A 388 -27.64 -14.53 -14.68
C HIS A 388 -27.83 -14.26 -16.16
N LYS A 389 -29.09 -14.34 -16.60
CA LYS A 389 -29.46 -13.99 -17.98
C LYS A 389 -29.70 -12.50 -18.12
N PHE A 390 -29.16 -11.90 -19.19
CA PHE A 390 -29.35 -10.49 -19.53
C PHE A 390 -29.42 -10.34 -21.04
N TYR A 391 -30.13 -9.30 -21.47
CA TYR A 391 -30.22 -8.90 -22.87
C TYR A 391 -29.30 -7.70 -23.08
N GLY A 392 -28.48 -7.69 -24.13
CA GLY A 392 -27.54 -6.60 -24.39
C GLY A 392 -26.59 -6.88 -25.55
N PHE A 393 -25.70 -5.93 -25.81
CA PHE A 393 -24.76 -5.99 -26.91
C PHE A 393 -23.77 -7.14 -26.73
N LYS A 394 -23.73 -8.01 -27.72
CA LYS A 394 -22.78 -9.11 -27.82
C LYS A 394 -21.83 -8.85 -28.97
N LEU A 395 -20.54 -8.70 -28.61
CA LEU A 395 -19.48 -8.57 -29.59
C LEU A 395 -19.38 -9.85 -30.43
N GLN A 396 -19.34 -9.70 -31.75
CA GLN A 396 -19.14 -10.76 -32.73
C GLN A 396 -17.74 -10.68 -33.34
N GLU A 397 -17.27 -9.45 -33.65
CA GLU A 397 -15.98 -9.24 -34.31
C GLU A 397 -15.36 -7.90 -33.91
N PHE A 398 -14.01 -7.88 -33.84
CA PHE A 398 -13.25 -6.62 -33.78
C PHE A 398 -12.90 -6.18 -35.19
N LEU A 399 -13.16 -4.92 -35.50
CA LEU A 399 -12.88 -4.32 -36.79
C LEU A 399 -11.59 -3.53 -36.73
N ASN A 400 -10.72 -3.70 -37.74
CA ASN A 400 -9.54 -2.86 -37.87
C ASN A 400 -9.96 -1.45 -38.31
N VAL A 401 -9.34 -0.46 -37.71
CA VAL A 401 -9.48 0.96 -38.10
C VAL A 401 -8.13 1.37 -38.67
N ASP A 402 -8.07 1.57 -39.97
CA ASP A 402 -6.88 2.06 -40.67
C ASP A 402 -6.47 3.46 -40.19
#